data_1aff4593363c76f3735ebc563f0af2f5
#
_entry.id   1aff4593363c76f3735ebc563f0af2f5
#
_cell.length_a   1.000
_cell.length_b   1.000
_cell.length_c   1.000
_cell.angle_alpha   90.00
_cell.angle_beta   90.00
_cell.angle_gamma   90.00
#
_symmetry.space_group_name_H-M   'P 1'
#
loop_
_entity.id
_entity.type
_entity.pdbx_description
1 polymer ?
#
loop_
_entity_poly.entity_id
_entity_poly.type
_entity_poly.pdbx_seq_one_letter_code
_entity_poly.pdbx_strand_id
1 'polypeptide(L)'
;MTFREMMAAIRYALGSVLRFSGRDGRGLFWPWAIFVFLLMQAASMLIMIPVMFSGFMRVLQTIQKQDFESGAGPDPAVVERAMAQMVTGFGWLWIPTALIDAIIVALLAAAVMRRLHDRDRTAFWGLLPLPFKAIGVAFMPATFAFALAPTQPNPAMKLLLLQAPFFWGSLLWLCFLLAGEGTKGPNRFGQATREAP
;
A
#
# COMPACT_ATOMS: atom_id res chain seq x y z
N MET A 1 22.14 -15.05 -0.49
CA MET A 1 22.29 -13.61 -0.19
C MET A 1 22.55 -13.45 1.29
N THR A 2 23.67 -12.86 1.65
CA THR A 2 24.06 -12.60 3.03
C THR A 2 23.42 -11.30 3.52
N PHE A 3 23.36 -11.09 4.84
CA PHE A 3 22.86 -9.82 5.42
C PHE A 3 23.67 -8.60 4.93
N ARG A 4 24.98 -8.74 4.75
CA ARG A 4 25.86 -7.68 4.21
C ARG A 4 25.48 -7.29 2.78
N GLU A 5 25.24 -8.24 1.92
CA GLU A 5 24.80 -8.00 0.53
C GLU A 5 23.44 -7.31 0.48
N MET A 6 22.50 -7.71 1.35
CA MET A 6 21.20 -7.08 1.46
C MET A 6 21.33 -5.61 1.88
N MET A 7 22.15 -5.31 2.90
CA MET A 7 22.38 -3.94 3.36
C MET A 7 23.10 -3.08 2.32
N ALA A 8 24.03 -3.67 1.55
CA ALA A 8 24.70 -2.98 0.44
C ALA A 8 23.70 -2.62 -0.68
N ALA A 9 22.78 -3.52 -1.03
CA ALA A 9 21.73 -3.27 -2.01
C ALA A 9 20.78 -2.15 -1.56
N ILE A 10 20.38 -2.13 -0.28
CA ILE A 10 19.53 -1.07 0.28
C ILE A 10 20.25 0.29 0.25
N ARG A 11 21.52 0.35 0.67
CA ARG A 11 22.33 1.59 0.61
C ARG A 11 22.49 2.11 -0.81
N TYR A 12 22.77 1.22 -1.76
CA TYR A 12 22.84 1.57 -3.17
C TYR A 12 21.52 2.16 -3.67
N ALA A 13 20.39 1.50 -3.36
CA ALA A 13 19.07 1.96 -3.79
C ALA A 13 18.70 3.32 -3.18
N LEU A 14 19.00 3.55 -1.87
CA LEU A 14 18.82 4.85 -1.22
C LEU A 14 19.60 5.97 -1.93
N GLY A 15 20.87 5.72 -2.29
CA GLY A 15 21.66 6.67 -3.06
C GLY A 15 21.22 6.86 -4.52
N SER A 16 20.31 6.02 -5.00
CA SER A 16 19.86 5.97 -6.39
C SER A 16 18.35 6.21 -6.56
N VAL A 17 17.65 6.71 -5.53
CA VAL A 17 16.18 6.92 -5.55
C VAL A 17 15.75 7.87 -6.67
N LEU A 18 16.56 8.86 -7.02
CA LEU A 18 16.28 9.81 -8.10
C LEU A 18 16.97 9.45 -9.42
N ARG A 19 17.66 8.33 -9.48
CA ARG A 19 18.37 7.89 -10.67
C ARG A 19 17.49 6.95 -11.50
N PHE A 20 16.91 7.46 -12.57
CA PHE A 20 15.99 6.72 -13.45
C PHE A 20 16.71 6.00 -14.61
N SER A 21 17.96 6.30 -14.87
CA SER A 21 18.78 5.68 -15.92
C SER A 21 19.56 4.48 -15.38
N GLY A 22 19.89 3.54 -16.27
CA GLY A 22 20.68 2.37 -15.96
C GLY A 22 19.82 1.11 -15.80
N ARG A 23 20.43 0.07 -15.24
CA ARG A 23 19.84 -1.27 -15.09
C ARG A 23 20.14 -1.82 -13.69
N ASP A 24 19.15 -2.39 -13.04
CA ASP A 24 19.28 -3.07 -11.74
C ASP A 24 18.92 -4.55 -11.88
N GLY A 25 19.85 -5.43 -11.47
CA GLY A 25 19.61 -6.85 -11.37
C GLY A 25 18.66 -7.23 -10.22
N ARG A 26 18.21 -8.48 -10.19
CA ARG A 26 17.31 -9.00 -9.12
C ARG A 26 17.88 -8.82 -7.72
N GLY A 27 19.19 -9.03 -7.57
CA GLY A 27 19.88 -8.92 -6.29
C GLY A 27 19.92 -7.50 -5.70
N LEU A 28 19.82 -6.46 -6.55
CA LEU A 28 19.72 -5.06 -6.10
C LEU A 28 18.27 -4.63 -5.89
N PHE A 29 17.37 -5.08 -6.76
CA PHE A 29 15.97 -4.65 -6.75
C PHE A 29 15.16 -5.23 -5.58
N TRP A 30 15.17 -6.58 -5.41
CA TRP A 30 14.27 -7.22 -4.45
C TRP A 30 14.53 -6.85 -2.99
N PRO A 31 15.78 -6.77 -2.50
CA PRO A 31 16.03 -6.30 -1.13
C PRO A 31 15.48 -4.91 -0.85
N TRP A 32 15.62 -4.01 -1.82
CA TRP A 32 15.06 -2.67 -1.72
C TRP A 32 13.53 -2.67 -1.70
N ALA A 33 12.91 -3.41 -2.63
CA ALA A 33 11.46 -3.48 -2.71
C ALA A 33 10.84 -4.06 -1.43
N ILE A 34 11.43 -5.14 -0.89
CA ILE A 34 10.99 -5.75 0.38
C ILE A 34 11.20 -4.78 1.54
N PHE A 35 12.36 -4.11 1.61
CA PHE A 35 12.64 -3.12 2.66
C PHE A 35 11.61 -1.99 2.66
N VAL A 36 11.34 -1.38 1.48
CA VAL A 36 10.32 -0.31 1.35
C VAL A 36 8.94 -0.83 1.75
N PHE A 37 8.56 -2.02 1.30
CA PHE A 37 7.29 -2.63 1.67
C PHE A 37 7.15 -2.79 3.19
N LEU A 38 8.14 -3.40 3.85
CA LEU A 38 8.11 -3.61 5.30
C LEU A 38 8.12 -2.29 6.08
N LEU A 39 8.90 -1.31 5.63
CA LEU A 39 8.95 0.03 6.24
C LEU A 39 7.57 0.71 6.17
N MET A 40 6.90 0.62 5.03
CA MET A 40 5.58 1.23 4.86
C MET A 40 4.49 0.46 5.60
N GLN A 41 4.58 -0.87 5.71
CA GLN A 41 3.69 -1.65 6.58
C GLN A 41 3.85 -1.25 8.05
N ALA A 42 5.08 -1.08 8.52
CA ALA A 42 5.35 -0.60 9.87
C ALA A 42 4.78 0.83 10.09
N ALA A 43 4.98 1.74 9.14
CA ALA A 43 4.43 3.09 9.20
C ALA A 43 2.88 3.08 9.22
N SER A 44 2.25 2.23 8.40
CA SER A 44 0.80 2.07 8.39
C SER A 44 0.27 1.52 9.73
N MET A 45 0.96 0.54 10.32
CA MET A 45 0.60 -0.02 11.62
C MET A 45 0.75 1.01 12.74
N LEU A 46 1.79 1.84 12.73
CA LEU A 46 2.00 2.91 13.72
C LEU A 46 0.87 3.95 13.72
N ILE A 47 0.23 4.18 12.58
CA ILE A 47 -0.93 5.06 12.47
C ILE A 47 -2.22 4.30 12.81
N MET A 48 -2.42 3.12 12.25
CA MET A 48 -3.68 2.39 12.33
C MET A 48 -3.95 1.85 13.74
N ILE A 49 -2.93 1.28 14.41
CA ILE A 49 -3.13 0.65 15.73
C ILE A 49 -3.63 1.64 16.79
N PRO A 50 -3.02 2.83 16.98
CA PRO A 50 -3.51 3.80 17.96
C PRO A 50 -4.93 4.31 17.63
N VAL A 51 -5.23 4.51 16.34
CA VAL A 51 -6.54 4.98 15.89
C VAL A 51 -7.61 3.92 16.16
N MET A 52 -7.36 2.67 15.78
CA MET A 52 -8.27 1.56 16.06
C MET A 52 -8.48 1.35 17.55
N PHE A 53 -7.38 1.36 18.33
CA PHE A 53 -7.45 1.19 19.78
C PHE A 53 -8.25 2.34 20.45
N SER A 54 -7.98 3.59 20.07
CA SER A 54 -8.72 4.73 20.65
C SER A 54 -10.21 4.70 20.27
N GLY A 55 -10.54 4.30 19.04
CA GLY A 55 -11.92 4.12 18.61
C GLY A 55 -12.64 3.03 19.41
N PHE A 56 -12.00 1.88 19.56
CA PHE A 56 -12.53 0.76 20.35
C PHE A 56 -12.75 1.14 21.83
N MET A 57 -11.77 1.83 22.45
CA MET A 57 -11.89 2.28 23.83
C MET A 57 -13.04 3.27 24.05
N ARG A 58 -13.31 4.16 23.06
CA ARG A 58 -14.48 5.05 23.12
C ARG A 58 -15.79 4.28 23.10
N VAL A 59 -15.91 3.26 22.24
CA VAL A 59 -17.09 2.39 22.21
C VAL A 59 -17.30 1.71 23.57
N LEU A 60 -16.25 1.10 24.14
CA LEU A 60 -16.31 0.45 25.45
C LEU A 60 -16.75 1.42 26.56
N GLN A 61 -16.16 2.63 26.61
CA GLN A 61 -16.53 3.65 27.60
C GLN A 61 -17.99 4.08 27.48
N THR A 62 -18.49 4.22 26.24
CA THR A 62 -19.90 4.57 25.99
C THR A 62 -20.83 3.49 26.51
N ILE A 63 -20.51 2.20 26.25
CA ILE A 63 -21.29 1.05 26.70
C ILE A 63 -21.27 0.95 28.22
N GLN A 64 -20.09 1.04 28.86
CA GLN A 64 -19.95 0.94 30.31
C GLN A 64 -20.69 2.07 31.06
N LYS A 65 -20.62 3.30 30.54
CA LYS A 65 -21.34 4.45 31.12
C LYS A 65 -22.83 4.21 31.10
N GLN A 66 -23.38 3.74 30.03
CA GLN A 66 -24.81 3.47 29.89
C GLN A 66 -25.27 2.31 30.81
N ASP A 67 -24.50 1.21 30.85
CA ASP A 67 -24.80 0.08 31.70
C ASP A 67 -24.85 0.48 33.18
N PHE A 68 -23.90 1.32 33.59
CA PHE A 68 -23.86 1.88 34.95
C PHE A 68 -25.08 2.80 35.25
N GLU A 69 -25.49 3.64 34.29
CA GLU A 69 -26.62 4.58 34.46
C GLU A 69 -27.99 3.87 34.40
N SER A 70 -28.17 2.84 33.57
CA SER A 70 -29.46 2.18 33.35
C SER A 70 -29.67 0.94 34.20
N GLY A 71 -28.61 0.24 34.60
CA GLY A 71 -28.67 -1.04 35.32
C GLY A 71 -29.33 -2.21 34.55
N ALA A 72 -29.66 -2.00 33.28
CA ALA A 72 -30.41 -2.91 32.40
C ALA A 72 -29.61 -3.54 31.26
N GLY A 73 -28.28 -3.28 31.23
CA GLY A 73 -27.41 -3.66 30.14
C GLY A 73 -27.40 -2.62 29.01
N PRO A 74 -26.49 -2.78 28.03
CA PRO A 74 -26.32 -1.80 26.95
C PRO A 74 -27.49 -1.84 25.97
N ASP A 75 -28.10 -0.67 25.69
CA ASP A 75 -29.13 -0.51 24.67
C ASP A 75 -28.50 -0.74 23.27
N PRO A 76 -29.04 -1.68 22.45
CA PRO A 76 -28.53 -1.96 21.12
C PRO A 76 -28.42 -0.71 20.25
N ALA A 77 -29.33 0.27 20.37
CA ALA A 77 -29.30 1.51 19.61
C ALA A 77 -28.12 2.43 20.01
N VAL A 78 -27.65 2.35 21.26
CA VAL A 78 -26.47 3.11 21.69
C VAL A 78 -25.20 2.44 21.22
N VAL A 79 -25.14 1.11 21.27
CA VAL A 79 -24.01 0.33 20.72
C VAL A 79 -23.85 0.61 19.22
N GLU A 80 -24.95 0.56 18.46
CA GLU A 80 -24.95 0.85 17.03
C GLU A 80 -24.45 2.28 16.74
N ARG A 81 -24.93 3.29 17.46
CA ARG A 81 -24.48 4.68 17.35
C ARG A 81 -23.00 4.85 17.69
N ALA A 82 -22.52 4.20 18.75
CA ALA A 82 -21.12 4.26 19.14
C ALA A 82 -20.20 3.61 18.08
N MET A 83 -20.61 2.48 17.51
CA MET A 83 -19.91 1.86 16.40
C MET A 83 -19.92 2.74 15.14
N ALA A 84 -21.05 3.35 14.82
CA ALA A 84 -21.16 4.27 13.71
C ALA A 84 -20.21 5.48 13.88
N GLN A 85 -20.14 6.06 15.07
CA GLN A 85 -19.18 7.13 15.39
C GLN A 85 -17.72 6.69 15.29
N MET A 86 -17.40 5.46 15.70
CA MET A 86 -16.06 4.91 15.53
C MET A 86 -15.68 4.85 14.06
N VAL A 87 -16.53 4.31 13.21
CA VAL A 87 -16.25 4.16 11.77
C VAL A 87 -16.18 5.52 11.06
N THR A 88 -17.08 6.48 11.40
CA THR A 88 -16.98 7.85 10.86
C THR A 88 -15.68 8.53 11.29
N GLY A 89 -15.23 8.27 12.53
CA GLY A 89 -13.94 8.74 13.01
C GLY A 89 -12.73 8.24 12.22
N PHE A 90 -12.87 7.16 11.44
CA PHE A 90 -11.83 6.65 10.55
C PHE A 90 -11.83 7.31 9.16
N GLY A 91 -12.84 8.13 8.87
CA GLY A 91 -12.98 8.76 7.55
C GLY A 91 -11.77 9.58 7.09
N TRP A 92 -10.97 10.12 8.00
CA TRP A 92 -9.76 10.88 7.67
C TRP A 92 -8.54 10.02 7.33
N LEU A 93 -8.57 8.70 7.64
CA LEU A 93 -7.43 7.78 7.43
C LEU A 93 -7.04 7.62 5.96
N TRP A 94 -7.91 7.98 5.02
CA TRP A 94 -7.54 7.96 3.61
C TRP A 94 -6.37 8.91 3.29
N ILE A 95 -6.24 10.03 4.03
CA ILE A 95 -5.16 11.01 3.82
C ILE A 95 -3.77 10.40 4.11
N PRO A 96 -3.49 9.89 5.35
CA PRO A 96 -2.19 9.27 5.63
C PRO A 96 -1.95 8.02 4.78
N THR A 97 -2.99 7.25 4.44
CA THR A 97 -2.86 6.10 3.53
C THR A 97 -2.41 6.54 2.15
N ALA A 98 -3.05 7.58 1.57
CA ALA A 98 -2.66 8.13 0.29
C ALA A 98 -1.23 8.69 0.29
N LEU A 99 -0.80 9.34 1.38
CA LEU A 99 0.57 9.82 1.54
C LEU A 99 1.58 8.67 1.60
N ILE A 100 1.29 7.63 2.36
CA ILE A 100 2.14 6.42 2.41
C ILE A 100 2.23 5.80 1.02
N ASP A 101 1.12 5.64 0.31
CA ASP A 101 1.10 5.09 -1.05
C ASP A 101 1.93 5.96 -2.02
N ALA A 102 1.84 7.28 -1.94
CA ALA A 102 2.64 8.20 -2.75
C ALA A 102 4.14 8.07 -2.45
N ILE A 103 4.51 7.92 -1.18
CA ILE A 103 5.90 7.70 -0.76
C ILE A 103 6.41 6.35 -1.29
N ILE A 104 5.63 5.27 -1.19
CA ILE A 104 5.99 3.96 -1.76
C ILE A 104 6.28 4.09 -3.26
N VAL A 105 5.38 4.73 -4.00
CA VAL A 105 5.53 4.94 -5.44
C VAL A 105 6.81 5.74 -5.72
N ALA A 106 7.05 6.83 -5.00
CA ALA A 106 8.24 7.66 -5.19
C ALA A 106 9.55 6.89 -4.91
N LEU A 107 9.60 6.12 -3.82
CA LEU A 107 10.77 5.32 -3.44
C LEU A 107 11.06 4.16 -4.40
N LEU A 108 10.02 3.56 -4.98
CA LEU A 108 10.16 2.42 -5.87
C LEU A 108 10.28 2.81 -7.35
N ALA A 109 9.82 4.00 -7.75
CA ALA A 109 9.73 4.39 -9.17
C ALA A 109 11.03 4.19 -9.93
N ALA A 110 12.15 4.75 -9.44
CA ALA A 110 13.43 4.64 -10.11
C ALA A 110 13.96 3.19 -10.13
N ALA A 111 13.79 2.44 -9.04
CA ALA A 111 14.21 1.03 -8.96
C ALA A 111 13.39 0.14 -9.91
N VAL A 112 12.07 0.31 -9.95
CA VAL A 112 11.17 -0.40 -10.89
C VAL A 112 11.56 -0.09 -12.33
N MET A 113 11.81 1.19 -12.66
CA MET A 113 12.25 1.60 -13.99
C MET A 113 13.57 0.91 -14.37
N ARG A 114 14.63 0.99 -13.53
CA ARG A 114 15.91 0.35 -13.81
C ARG A 114 15.80 -1.18 -13.91
N ARG A 115 14.89 -1.78 -13.13
CA ARG A 115 14.62 -3.22 -13.22
C ARG A 115 13.90 -3.62 -14.50
N LEU A 116 12.95 -2.82 -14.99
CA LEU A 116 12.32 -3.02 -16.30
C LEU A 116 13.33 -2.84 -17.44
N HIS A 117 14.19 -1.85 -17.33
CA HIS A 117 15.28 -1.64 -18.29
C HIS A 117 16.25 -2.84 -18.34
N ASP A 118 16.50 -3.50 -17.22
CA ASP A 118 17.31 -4.72 -17.18
C ASP A 118 16.69 -5.89 -17.97
N ARG A 119 15.37 -5.87 -18.14
CA ARG A 119 14.62 -6.81 -18.97
C ARG A 119 14.29 -6.30 -20.38
N ASP A 120 14.96 -5.25 -20.82
CA ASP A 120 14.68 -4.56 -22.09
C ASP A 120 13.21 -4.13 -22.25
N ARG A 121 12.56 -3.78 -21.12
CA ARG A 121 11.19 -3.26 -21.10
C ARG A 121 11.19 -1.78 -20.75
N THR A 122 10.20 -1.06 -21.31
CA THR A 122 10.02 0.37 -21.00
C THR A 122 9.44 0.55 -19.59
N ALA A 123 9.72 1.69 -18.98
CA ALA A 123 9.17 2.09 -17.67
C ALA A 123 7.63 2.15 -17.64
N PHE A 124 6.99 2.28 -18.81
CA PHE A 124 5.52 2.32 -18.93
C PHE A 124 4.82 1.16 -18.22
N TRP A 125 5.41 -0.03 -18.24
CA TRP A 125 4.88 -1.19 -17.52
C TRP A 125 4.80 -1.00 -16.00
N GLY A 126 5.67 -0.16 -15.44
CA GLY A 126 5.64 0.19 -14.02
C GLY A 126 4.46 1.08 -13.64
N LEU A 127 3.87 1.80 -14.60
CA LEU A 127 2.72 2.67 -14.38
C LEU A 127 1.39 1.91 -14.40
N LEU A 128 1.37 0.67 -14.87
CA LEU A 128 0.14 -0.09 -15.11
C LEU A 128 -0.77 -0.24 -13.86
N PRO A 129 -0.27 -0.50 -12.63
CA PRO A 129 -1.13 -0.59 -11.45
C PRO A 129 -1.63 0.76 -10.93
N LEU A 130 -0.98 1.88 -11.28
CA LEU A 130 -1.23 3.18 -10.64
C LEU A 130 -2.65 3.73 -10.88
N PRO A 131 -3.26 3.68 -12.07
CA PRO A 131 -4.63 4.15 -12.28
C PRO A 131 -5.63 3.41 -11.39
N PHE A 132 -5.50 2.09 -11.29
CA PHE A 132 -6.38 1.26 -10.45
C PHE A 132 -6.16 1.54 -8.96
N LYS A 133 -4.93 1.77 -8.53
CA LYS A 133 -4.62 2.18 -7.16
C LYS A 133 -5.22 3.55 -6.85
N ALA A 134 -5.09 4.53 -7.76
CA ALA A 134 -5.65 5.85 -7.60
C ALA A 134 -7.18 5.83 -7.46
N ILE A 135 -7.86 5.00 -8.25
CA ILE A 135 -9.31 4.76 -8.12
C ILE A 135 -9.62 4.22 -6.72
N GLY A 136 -8.89 3.19 -6.25
CA GLY A 136 -9.08 2.61 -4.92
C GLY A 136 -8.95 3.65 -3.80
N VAL A 137 -7.93 4.50 -3.86
CA VAL A 137 -7.73 5.60 -2.88
C VAL A 137 -8.84 6.64 -2.97
N ALA A 138 -9.24 7.04 -4.17
CA ALA A 138 -10.30 8.05 -4.37
C ALA A 138 -11.66 7.58 -3.82
N PHE A 139 -11.97 6.29 -3.89
CA PHE A 139 -13.22 5.72 -3.37
C PHE A 139 -13.13 5.23 -1.92
N MET A 140 -12.00 5.38 -1.25
CA MET A 140 -11.83 4.95 0.14
C MET A 140 -12.84 5.58 1.11
N PRO A 141 -13.17 6.90 1.03
CA PRO A 141 -14.24 7.47 1.87
C PRO A 141 -15.60 6.80 1.67
N ALA A 142 -15.93 6.39 0.45
CA ALA A 142 -17.18 5.72 0.15
C ALA A 142 -17.27 4.30 0.74
N THR A 143 -16.13 3.61 0.94
CA THR A 143 -16.10 2.30 1.62
C THR A 143 -16.45 2.44 3.10
N PHE A 144 -15.97 3.48 3.75
CA PHE A 144 -16.35 3.77 5.13
C PHE A 144 -17.83 4.13 5.25
N ALA A 145 -18.36 4.95 4.34
CA ALA A 145 -19.79 5.26 4.32
C ALA A 145 -20.67 4.02 4.12
N PHE A 146 -20.26 3.07 3.26
CA PHE A 146 -20.96 1.81 3.08
C PHE A 146 -20.89 0.91 4.34
N ALA A 147 -19.77 0.89 5.04
CA ALA A 147 -19.64 0.12 6.28
C ALA A 147 -20.60 0.61 7.37
N LEU A 148 -21.02 1.90 7.32
CA LEU A 148 -21.99 2.47 8.24
C LEU A 148 -23.45 2.21 7.85
N ALA A 149 -23.75 2.07 6.55
CA ALA A 149 -25.08 1.88 6.04
C ALA A 149 -25.09 0.80 4.95
N PRO A 150 -24.83 -0.47 5.32
CA PRO A 150 -24.67 -1.56 4.34
C PRO A 150 -25.95 -1.89 3.56
N THR A 151 -27.11 -1.49 4.06
CA THR A 151 -28.41 -1.69 3.42
C THR A 151 -28.68 -0.73 2.28
N GLN A 152 -27.95 0.39 2.20
CA GLN A 152 -28.10 1.35 1.12
C GLN A 152 -27.30 0.94 -0.12
N PRO A 153 -27.91 0.98 -1.32
CA PRO A 153 -27.16 0.75 -2.56
C PRO A 153 -26.05 1.77 -2.71
N ASN A 154 -24.79 1.32 -2.70
CA ASN A 154 -23.64 2.19 -2.91
C ASN A 154 -22.95 1.87 -4.24
N PRO A 155 -23.13 2.68 -5.29
CA PRO A 155 -22.50 2.45 -6.59
C PRO A 155 -20.97 2.48 -6.51
N ALA A 156 -20.38 3.21 -5.57
CA ALA A 156 -18.93 3.23 -5.36
C ALA A 156 -18.38 1.88 -4.93
N MET A 157 -19.15 1.09 -4.14
CA MET A 157 -18.75 -0.27 -3.76
C MET A 157 -18.68 -1.19 -4.99
N LYS A 158 -19.63 -1.09 -5.91
CA LYS A 158 -19.59 -1.88 -7.16
C LYS A 158 -18.37 -1.55 -8.00
N LEU A 159 -18.01 -0.26 -8.09
CA LEU A 159 -16.79 0.18 -8.79
C LEU A 159 -15.52 -0.33 -8.12
N LEU A 160 -15.46 -0.34 -6.79
CA LEU A 160 -14.32 -0.89 -6.03
C LEU A 160 -14.17 -2.39 -6.23
N LEU A 161 -15.27 -3.14 -6.17
CA LEU A 161 -15.26 -4.58 -6.43
C LEU A 161 -14.84 -4.89 -7.87
N LEU A 162 -15.26 -4.07 -8.83
CA LEU A 162 -14.86 -4.23 -10.23
C LEU A 162 -13.39 -3.83 -10.44
N GLN A 163 -12.91 -2.78 -9.77
CA GLN A 163 -11.53 -2.27 -9.88
C GLN A 163 -10.50 -3.24 -9.24
N ALA A 164 -10.85 -3.92 -8.15
CA ALA A 164 -9.93 -4.76 -7.39
C ALA A 164 -9.22 -5.84 -8.24
N PRO A 165 -9.89 -6.65 -9.07
CA PRO A 165 -9.21 -7.64 -9.91
C PRO A 165 -8.26 -7.01 -10.94
N PHE A 166 -8.57 -5.81 -11.46
CA PHE A 166 -7.67 -5.11 -12.38
C PHE A 166 -6.43 -4.59 -11.66
N PHE A 167 -6.58 -4.06 -10.44
CA PHE A 167 -5.43 -3.66 -9.62
C PHE A 167 -4.53 -4.86 -9.30
N TRP A 168 -5.08 -5.92 -8.72
CA TRP A 168 -4.30 -7.10 -8.36
C TRP A 168 -3.71 -7.81 -9.59
N GLY A 169 -4.46 -7.90 -10.67
CA GLY A 169 -3.99 -8.48 -11.94
C GLY A 169 -2.82 -7.69 -12.53
N SER A 170 -2.91 -6.36 -12.57
CA SER A 170 -1.84 -5.50 -13.05
C SER A 170 -0.61 -5.53 -12.15
N LEU A 171 -0.79 -5.61 -10.84
CA LEU A 171 0.30 -5.74 -9.88
C LEU A 171 1.01 -7.09 -10.01
N LEU A 172 0.26 -8.18 -10.10
CA LEU A 172 0.83 -9.53 -10.32
C LEU A 172 1.59 -9.59 -11.64
N TRP A 173 1.04 -8.99 -12.69
CA TRP A 173 1.72 -8.88 -13.99
C TRP A 173 3.03 -8.10 -13.88
N LEU A 174 3.02 -6.96 -13.17
CA LEU A 174 4.24 -6.19 -12.92
C LEU A 174 5.25 -7.02 -12.11
N CYS A 175 4.84 -7.70 -11.04
CA CYS A 175 5.70 -8.58 -10.26
C CYS A 175 6.31 -9.69 -11.12
N PHE A 176 5.53 -10.30 -12.01
CA PHE A 176 6.03 -11.28 -12.97
C PHE A 176 7.09 -10.69 -13.91
N LEU A 177 6.86 -9.49 -14.42
CA LEU A 177 7.86 -8.77 -15.23
C LEU A 177 9.14 -8.47 -14.43
N LEU A 178 9.05 -8.10 -13.17
CA LEU A 178 10.18 -7.76 -12.31
C LEU A 178 10.95 -9.00 -11.81
N ALA A 179 10.29 -10.14 -11.67
CA ALA A 179 10.89 -11.38 -11.20
C ALA A 179 11.76 -12.11 -12.23
N GLY A 180 11.45 -11.97 -13.53
CA GLY A 180 12.15 -12.68 -14.59
C GLY A 180 13.63 -12.33 -14.71
N GLU A 181 14.41 -13.09 -15.46
CA GLU A 181 15.85 -12.83 -15.68
C GLU A 181 16.08 -11.58 -16.51
N GLY A 182 17.15 -10.82 -16.19
CA GLY A 182 17.63 -9.71 -16.99
C GLY A 182 18.22 -10.16 -18.31
N THR A 183 18.33 -9.26 -19.28
CA THR A 183 18.98 -9.53 -20.56
C THR A 183 20.49 -9.74 -20.36
N LYS A 184 21.04 -10.79 -20.95
CA LYS A 184 22.47 -11.05 -21.00
C LYS A 184 23.12 -10.07 -21.96
N GLY A 185 24.17 -9.37 -21.51
CA GLY A 185 24.89 -8.39 -22.32
C GLY A 185 24.24 -6.99 -22.37
N PRO A 186 24.79 -6.08 -23.20
CA PRO A 186 24.25 -4.73 -23.35
C PRO A 186 22.91 -4.74 -24.06
N ASN A 187 22.02 -3.83 -23.67
CA ASN A 187 20.75 -3.57 -24.34
C ASN A 187 20.56 -2.05 -24.58
N ARG A 188 19.42 -1.64 -25.13
CA ARG A 188 19.13 -0.23 -25.44
C ARG A 188 19.19 0.71 -24.22
N PHE A 189 19.16 0.18 -22.98
CA PHE A 189 19.19 0.96 -21.75
C PHE A 189 20.58 0.97 -21.08
N GLY A 190 21.57 0.28 -21.65
CA GLY A 190 22.96 0.32 -21.16
C GLY A 190 23.65 -1.03 -21.11
N GLN A 191 24.85 -1.00 -20.53
CA GLN A 191 25.69 -2.19 -20.32
C GLN A 191 25.00 -3.22 -19.41
N ALA A 192 25.48 -4.47 -19.47
CA ALA A 192 24.98 -5.52 -18.58
C ALA A 192 25.08 -5.07 -17.13
N THR A 193 24.07 -5.45 -16.34
CA THR A 193 24.01 -5.11 -14.92
C THR A 193 25.19 -5.74 -14.18
N ARG A 194 25.84 -4.96 -13.32
CA ARG A 194 26.75 -5.53 -12.32
C ARG A 194 25.90 -6.40 -11.40
N GLU A 195 26.33 -7.64 -11.19
CA GLU A 195 25.79 -8.45 -10.12
C GLU A 195 26.10 -7.74 -8.79
N ALA A 196 25.24 -7.94 -7.78
CA ALA A 196 25.48 -7.38 -6.46
C ALA A 196 26.85 -7.86 -5.96
N PRO A 197 27.67 -6.97 -5.35
CA PRO A 197 28.99 -7.31 -4.84
C PRO A 197 28.92 -8.39 -3.75
#